data_15a95166c6cb5c8ae511d6cb811297d1
#
_entry.id   15a95166c6cb5c8ae511d6cb811297d1
#
_cell.length_a   1.000
_cell.length_b   1.000
_cell.length_c   1.000
_cell.angle_alpha   90.00
_cell.angle_beta   90.00
_cell.angle_gamma   90.00
#
_symmetry.space_group_name_H-M   'P 1'
#
loop_
_entity.id
_entity.type
_entity.pdbx_description
1 polymer ?
#
loop_
_entity_poly.entity_id
_entity_poly.type
_entity_poly.pdbx_seq_one_letter_code
_entity_poly.pdbx_strand_id
1 'polypeptide(L)'
;MPRQKYEQIYYALKERIEAGDYPVGGLLPSENVLIGEFSCSRNTVRRALANLVRDGYVQTRQGWGVCNIYQPIETSAYTMGTIESFAETARRTGQNSATRVVLFTTCTADEALSRRTGFPVGTELFYLQRVHDLDGVPRIFNHNYFRRDCMPGLTKEIAQGSIYRYLEQVVHMSIVTSKRTITVEKAEALDRKWLTLDDFNCLAVVSSQTYNSDGVMFEYTQSRHHPSIFRFQDNAVRTAARTPAAML
;
A
#
# COMPACT_ATOMS: atom_id res chain seq x y z
N MET A 1 -19.78 4.55 5.54
CA MET A 1 -20.81 4.30 4.50
C MET A 1 -21.00 2.81 4.32
N PRO A 2 -22.22 2.27 4.08
CA PRO A 2 -22.38 0.85 3.79
C PRO A 2 -21.64 0.50 2.49
N ARG A 3 -20.86 -0.60 2.54
CA ARG A 3 -20.11 -1.10 1.37
C ARG A 3 -21.07 -1.35 0.20
N GLN A 4 -20.67 -0.98 -1.01
CA GLN A 4 -21.45 -1.28 -2.22
C GLN A 4 -21.59 -2.79 -2.42
N LYS A 5 -22.68 -3.26 -3.01
CA LYS A 5 -22.98 -4.70 -3.14
C LYS A 5 -21.85 -5.51 -3.80
N TYR A 6 -21.20 -4.96 -4.84
CA TYR A 6 -20.06 -5.64 -5.48
C TYR A 6 -18.83 -5.77 -4.55
N GLU A 7 -18.62 -4.84 -3.62
CA GLU A 7 -17.54 -4.93 -2.63
C GLU A 7 -17.81 -6.04 -1.61
N GLN A 8 -19.07 -6.19 -1.19
CA GLN A 8 -19.48 -7.29 -0.30
C GLN A 8 -19.19 -8.65 -0.95
N ILE A 9 -19.52 -8.81 -2.24
CA ILE A 9 -19.24 -10.03 -3.00
C ILE A 9 -17.74 -10.26 -3.15
N TYR A 10 -16.98 -9.21 -3.48
CA TYR A 10 -15.53 -9.27 -3.59
C TYR A 10 -14.89 -9.78 -2.30
N TYR A 11 -15.24 -9.20 -1.15
CA TYR A 11 -14.67 -9.63 0.13
C TYR A 11 -15.10 -11.03 0.52
N ALA A 12 -16.36 -11.41 0.32
CA ALA A 12 -16.85 -12.75 0.63
C ALA A 12 -16.14 -13.83 -0.21
N LEU A 13 -15.96 -13.59 -1.51
CA LEU A 13 -15.23 -14.53 -2.38
C LEU A 13 -13.74 -14.56 -2.05
N LYS A 14 -13.14 -13.40 -1.74
CA LYS A 14 -11.75 -13.29 -1.30
C LYS A 14 -11.50 -14.13 -0.05
N GLU A 15 -12.32 -13.98 0.99
CA GLU A 15 -12.23 -14.76 2.24
C GLU A 15 -12.32 -16.27 1.98
N ARG A 16 -13.25 -16.70 1.13
CA ARG A 16 -13.39 -18.12 0.75
C ARG A 16 -12.17 -18.66 0.02
N ILE A 17 -11.60 -17.86 -0.90
CA ILE A 17 -10.38 -18.23 -1.62
C ILE A 17 -9.21 -18.36 -0.65
N GLU A 18 -9.04 -17.39 0.25
CA GLU A 18 -7.98 -17.40 1.27
C GLU A 18 -8.15 -18.52 2.30
N ALA A 19 -9.40 -18.90 2.62
CA ALA A 19 -9.72 -20.04 3.48
C ALA A 19 -9.48 -21.41 2.81
N GLY A 20 -9.27 -21.43 1.47
CA GLY A 20 -9.04 -22.66 0.72
C GLY A 20 -10.32 -23.38 0.26
N ASP A 21 -11.50 -22.73 0.33
CA ASP A 21 -12.77 -23.33 -0.13
C ASP A 21 -12.73 -23.69 -1.63
N TYR A 22 -11.84 -23.03 -2.38
CA TYR A 22 -11.57 -23.32 -3.78
C TYR A 22 -10.10 -23.70 -3.94
N PRO A 23 -9.78 -24.92 -4.40
CA PRO A 23 -8.38 -25.32 -4.59
C PRO A 23 -7.71 -24.46 -5.68
N VAL A 24 -6.40 -24.26 -5.59
CA VAL A 24 -5.62 -23.61 -6.64
C VAL A 24 -5.79 -24.35 -7.95
N GLY A 25 -6.09 -23.63 -9.03
CA GLY A 25 -6.45 -24.21 -10.33
C GLY A 25 -7.91 -24.66 -10.44
N GLY A 26 -8.67 -24.68 -9.35
CA GLY A 26 -10.10 -24.99 -9.33
C GLY A 26 -10.96 -23.83 -9.82
N LEU A 27 -12.19 -24.14 -10.22
CA LEU A 27 -13.14 -23.14 -10.68
C LEU A 27 -13.97 -22.57 -9.53
N LEU A 28 -14.21 -21.28 -9.56
CA LEU A 28 -15.23 -20.64 -8.72
C LEU A 28 -16.64 -21.00 -9.24
N PRO A 29 -17.69 -20.84 -8.42
CA PRO A 29 -19.07 -20.98 -8.87
C PRO A 29 -19.35 -20.08 -10.08
N SER A 30 -20.22 -20.56 -10.97
CA SER A 30 -20.58 -19.78 -12.16
C SER A 30 -21.24 -18.45 -11.82
N GLU A 31 -21.19 -17.47 -12.77
CA GLU A 31 -21.88 -16.17 -12.57
C GLU A 31 -23.35 -16.38 -12.17
N ASN A 32 -24.04 -17.36 -12.75
CA ASN A 32 -25.47 -17.60 -12.43
C ASN A 32 -25.68 -18.10 -11.00
N VAL A 33 -24.80 -18.95 -10.50
CA VAL A 33 -24.82 -19.41 -9.12
C VAL A 33 -24.56 -18.24 -8.16
N LEU A 34 -23.56 -17.40 -8.45
CA LEU A 34 -23.24 -16.22 -7.64
C LEU A 34 -24.36 -15.18 -7.66
N ILE A 35 -25.04 -14.99 -8.81
CA ILE A 35 -26.23 -14.11 -8.90
C ILE A 35 -27.33 -14.59 -7.95
N GLY A 36 -27.62 -15.88 -7.92
CA GLY A 36 -28.60 -16.47 -7.02
C GLY A 36 -28.18 -16.34 -5.56
N GLU A 37 -26.95 -16.73 -5.23
CA GLU A 37 -26.41 -16.70 -3.88
C GLU A 37 -26.42 -15.30 -3.26
N PHE A 38 -25.94 -14.31 -3.99
CA PHE A 38 -25.84 -12.93 -3.50
C PHE A 38 -27.08 -12.06 -3.79
N SER A 39 -28.09 -12.59 -4.46
CA SER A 39 -29.32 -11.88 -4.84
C SER A 39 -28.99 -10.52 -5.50
N CYS A 40 -28.22 -10.53 -6.59
CA CYS A 40 -27.76 -9.31 -7.23
C CYS A 40 -27.74 -9.40 -8.77
N SER A 41 -27.45 -8.29 -9.44
CA SER A 41 -27.36 -8.27 -10.90
C SER A 41 -26.08 -8.93 -11.42
N ARG A 42 -26.12 -9.42 -12.67
CA ARG A 42 -24.94 -9.95 -13.37
C ARG A 42 -23.79 -8.95 -13.42
N ASN A 43 -24.06 -7.68 -13.66
CA ASN A 43 -23.04 -6.64 -13.68
C ASN A 43 -22.35 -6.47 -12.33
N THR A 44 -23.10 -6.64 -11.23
CA THR A 44 -22.54 -6.57 -9.87
C THR A 44 -21.56 -7.70 -9.62
N VAL A 45 -21.91 -8.95 -10.01
CA VAL A 45 -21.00 -10.11 -9.91
C VAL A 45 -19.76 -9.91 -10.79
N ARG A 46 -19.94 -9.50 -12.05
CA ARG A 46 -18.82 -9.27 -12.97
C ARG A 46 -17.86 -8.21 -12.46
N ARG A 47 -18.36 -7.14 -11.84
CA ARG A 47 -17.52 -6.11 -11.23
C ARG A 47 -16.69 -6.67 -10.05
N ALA A 48 -17.30 -7.50 -9.20
CA ALA A 48 -16.59 -8.18 -8.12
C ALA A 48 -15.50 -9.12 -8.65
N LEU A 49 -15.84 -9.95 -9.65
CA LEU A 49 -14.88 -10.86 -10.28
C LEU A 49 -13.74 -10.11 -10.99
N ALA A 50 -14.04 -9.00 -11.67
CA ALA A 50 -13.01 -8.16 -12.30
C ALA A 50 -12.02 -7.59 -11.28
N ASN A 51 -12.48 -7.22 -10.07
CA ASN A 51 -11.61 -6.81 -8.99
C ASN A 51 -10.74 -7.97 -8.49
N LEU A 52 -11.30 -9.19 -8.33
CA LEU A 52 -10.52 -10.38 -7.96
C LEU A 52 -9.47 -10.73 -9.03
N VAL A 53 -9.78 -10.55 -10.32
CA VAL A 53 -8.80 -10.73 -11.42
C VAL A 53 -7.69 -9.69 -11.32
N ARG A 54 -8.05 -8.41 -11.15
CA ARG A 54 -7.07 -7.33 -11.01
C ARG A 54 -6.14 -7.57 -9.82
N ASP A 55 -6.68 -8.06 -8.72
CA ASP A 55 -5.94 -8.27 -7.48
C ASP A 55 -5.23 -9.64 -7.43
N GLY A 56 -5.29 -10.44 -8.53
CA GLY A 56 -4.53 -11.70 -8.72
C GLY A 56 -5.09 -12.91 -7.98
N TYR A 57 -6.31 -12.84 -7.50
CA TYR A 57 -6.97 -14.00 -6.85
C TYR A 57 -7.46 -15.03 -7.84
N VAL A 58 -7.95 -14.57 -8.99
CA VAL A 58 -8.55 -15.43 -10.00
C VAL A 58 -8.16 -15.02 -11.42
N GLN A 59 -8.32 -15.95 -12.36
CA GLN A 59 -8.14 -15.70 -13.78
C GLN A 59 -9.37 -16.20 -14.55
N THR A 60 -9.89 -15.39 -15.48
CA THR A 60 -10.96 -15.81 -16.38
C THR A 60 -10.39 -16.67 -17.49
N ARG A 61 -10.92 -17.89 -17.68
CA ARG A 61 -10.62 -18.78 -18.79
C ARG A 61 -11.82 -18.82 -19.73
N GLN A 62 -11.64 -18.35 -20.96
CA GLN A 62 -12.72 -18.30 -21.94
C GLN A 62 -13.33 -19.68 -22.18
N GLY A 63 -14.66 -19.78 -22.05
CA GLY A 63 -15.39 -21.05 -22.20
C GLY A 63 -15.36 -21.98 -20.99
N TRP A 64 -14.54 -21.71 -19.97
CA TRP A 64 -14.35 -22.57 -18.81
C TRP A 64 -14.84 -21.95 -17.49
N GLY A 65 -14.76 -20.63 -17.37
CA GLY A 65 -15.16 -19.92 -16.15
C GLY A 65 -14.04 -19.16 -15.48
N VAL A 66 -14.18 -18.93 -14.18
CA VAL A 66 -13.21 -18.21 -13.36
C VAL A 66 -12.42 -19.19 -12.49
N CYS A 67 -11.11 -19.23 -12.68
CA CYS A 67 -10.20 -20.16 -12.04
C CYS A 67 -9.46 -19.49 -10.88
N ASN A 68 -9.38 -20.15 -9.73
CA ASN A 68 -8.55 -19.72 -8.62
C ASN A 68 -7.06 -19.86 -8.97
N ILE A 69 -6.32 -18.75 -8.91
CA ILE A 69 -4.86 -18.69 -9.08
C ILE A 69 -4.14 -18.17 -7.82
N TYR A 70 -4.89 -17.99 -6.74
CA TYR A 70 -4.36 -17.45 -5.50
C TYR A 70 -3.36 -18.41 -4.89
N GLN A 71 -2.22 -17.88 -4.52
CA GLN A 71 -1.26 -18.55 -3.66
C GLN A 71 -1.06 -17.67 -2.42
N PRO A 72 -1.11 -18.25 -1.21
CA PRO A 72 -0.86 -17.51 0.01
C PRO A 72 0.49 -16.78 -0.08
N ILE A 73 0.45 -15.48 0.11
CA ILE A 73 1.66 -14.67 0.19
C ILE A 73 2.27 -14.93 1.56
N GLU A 74 3.57 -15.21 1.60
CA GLU A 74 4.27 -15.23 2.87
C GLU A 74 4.04 -13.89 3.59
N THR A 75 3.75 -13.97 4.88
CA THR A 75 3.17 -12.93 5.74
C THR A 75 3.89 -11.57 5.77
N SER A 76 5.09 -11.46 5.22
CA SER A 76 5.93 -10.25 5.24
C SER A 76 5.84 -9.37 3.98
N ALA A 77 4.96 -9.67 3.01
CA ALA A 77 4.94 -8.94 1.76
C ALA A 77 4.19 -7.60 1.86
N TYR A 78 4.82 -6.53 1.36
CA TYR A 78 4.11 -5.30 1.01
C TYR A 78 3.31 -5.53 -0.26
N THR A 79 1.99 -5.46 -0.16
CA THR A 79 1.11 -5.65 -1.33
C THR A 79 0.92 -4.31 -2.04
N MET A 80 1.15 -4.26 -3.35
CA MET A 80 0.76 -3.11 -4.19
C MET A 80 -0.76 -3.03 -4.28
N GLY A 81 -1.25 -1.79 -4.46
CA GLY A 81 -2.69 -1.54 -4.62
C GLY A 81 -3.41 -1.13 -3.35
N THR A 82 -2.82 -1.29 -2.18
CA THR A 82 -3.37 -0.79 -0.91
C THR A 82 -2.44 0.26 -0.29
N ILE A 83 -3.05 1.25 0.38
CA ILE A 83 -2.33 2.21 1.21
C ILE A 83 -2.51 1.74 2.65
N GLU A 84 -1.48 1.12 3.21
CA GLU A 84 -1.45 0.67 4.60
C GLU A 84 -0.41 1.47 5.37
N SER A 85 -0.76 1.85 6.60
CA SER A 85 0.22 2.33 7.56
C SER A 85 1.09 1.17 8.07
N PHE A 86 2.27 1.48 8.61
CA PHE A 86 3.15 0.48 9.22
C PHE A 86 2.43 -0.37 10.28
N ALA A 87 1.61 0.27 11.14
CA ALA A 87 0.87 -0.42 12.18
C ALA A 87 -0.22 -1.37 11.63
N GLU A 88 -0.84 -1.04 10.50
CA GLU A 88 -1.81 -1.91 9.82
C GLU A 88 -1.12 -3.11 9.19
N THR A 89 -0.01 -2.89 8.50
CA THR A 89 0.83 -3.96 7.93
C THR A 89 1.29 -4.92 9.03
N ALA A 90 1.87 -4.42 10.12
CA ALA A 90 2.34 -5.24 11.23
C ALA A 90 1.21 -6.06 11.87
N ARG A 91 0.02 -5.47 12.05
CA ARG A 91 -1.16 -6.18 12.58
C ARG A 91 -1.60 -7.29 11.63
N ARG A 92 -1.64 -7.03 10.32
CA ARG A 92 -2.02 -8.03 9.31
C ARG A 92 -1.03 -9.19 9.26
N THR A 93 0.26 -8.90 9.48
CA THR A 93 1.33 -9.92 9.47
C THR A 93 1.56 -10.60 10.82
N GLY A 94 0.79 -10.21 11.87
CA GLY A 94 0.93 -10.78 13.22
C GLY A 94 2.23 -10.42 13.95
N GLN A 95 2.93 -9.37 13.50
CA GLN A 95 4.21 -8.92 14.06
C GLN A 95 4.00 -7.86 15.15
N ASN A 96 4.81 -7.93 16.19
CA ASN A 96 4.89 -6.84 17.18
C ASN A 96 5.62 -5.65 16.56
N SER A 97 5.01 -4.49 16.64
CA SER A 97 5.56 -3.27 16.04
C SER A 97 5.65 -2.13 17.05
N ALA A 98 6.74 -1.39 16.98
CA ALA A 98 6.91 -0.14 17.73
C ALA A 98 7.45 0.96 16.80
N THR A 99 7.10 2.21 17.09
CA THR A 99 7.58 3.37 16.35
C THR A 99 8.25 4.34 17.30
N ARG A 100 9.49 4.76 16.98
CA ARG A 100 10.23 5.79 17.69
C ARG A 100 10.43 6.99 16.78
N VAL A 101 10.04 8.18 17.25
CA VAL A 101 10.31 9.44 16.56
C VAL A 101 11.67 9.97 17.02
N VAL A 102 12.66 9.90 16.13
CA VAL A 102 14.04 10.30 16.40
C VAL A 102 14.35 11.74 15.99
N LEU A 103 13.52 12.31 15.09
CA LEU A 103 13.53 13.73 14.76
C LEU A 103 12.08 14.18 14.50
N PHE A 104 11.73 15.34 15.01
CA PHE A 104 10.49 16.04 14.72
C PHE A 104 10.81 17.53 14.60
N THR A 105 10.70 18.09 13.40
CA THR A 105 11.03 19.49 13.12
C THR A 105 10.17 20.04 11.97
N THR A 106 10.36 21.29 11.65
CA THR A 106 9.74 21.92 10.48
C THR A 106 10.81 22.37 9.50
N CYS A 107 10.44 22.41 8.23
CA CYS A 107 11.29 22.97 7.17
C CYS A 107 10.41 23.60 6.08
N THR A 108 11.02 24.42 5.24
CA THR A 108 10.40 24.95 4.04
C THR A 108 11.02 24.27 2.82
N ALA A 109 10.20 23.87 1.86
CA ALA A 109 10.68 23.24 0.64
C ALA A 109 11.52 24.24 -0.18
N ASP A 110 12.82 24.00 -0.29
CA ASP A 110 13.72 24.66 -1.24
C ASP A 110 13.64 23.95 -2.61
N GLU A 111 14.39 24.43 -3.58
CA GLU A 111 14.44 23.82 -4.92
C GLU A 111 14.90 22.35 -4.91
N ALA A 112 15.86 21.98 -4.05
CA ALA A 112 16.37 20.62 -3.95
C ALA A 112 15.32 19.67 -3.38
N LEU A 113 14.66 20.09 -2.31
CA LEU A 113 13.57 19.35 -1.68
C LEU A 113 12.35 19.25 -2.61
N SER A 114 12.02 20.35 -3.32
CA SER A 114 10.94 20.37 -4.31
C SER A 114 11.18 19.33 -5.42
N ARG A 115 12.37 19.30 -6.01
CA ARG A 115 12.73 18.29 -7.04
C ARG A 115 12.64 16.86 -6.52
N ARG A 116 13.04 16.63 -5.27
CA ARG A 116 13.03 15.29 -4.66
C ARG A 116 11.63 14.81 -4.28
N THR A 117 10.81 15.70 -3.74
CA THR A 117 9.53 15.33 -3.14
C THR A 117 8.32 15.62 -4.03
N GLY A 118 8.42 16.63 -4.89
CA GLY A 118 7.31 17.15 -5.68
C GLY A 118 6.48 18.23 -4.98
N PHE A 119 6.80 18.62 -3.74
CA PHE A 119 6.18 19.79 -3.12
C PHE A 119 6.63 21.08 -3.81
N PRO A 120 5.74 22.05 -4.03
CA PRO A 120 6.14 23.37 -4.53
C PRO A 120 7.18 24.03 -3.61
N VAL A 121 8.11 24.78 -4.22
CA VAL A 121 9.05 25.63 -3.45
C VAL A 121 8.28 26.58 -2.55
N GLY A 122 8.74 26.75 -1.31
CA GLY A 122 8.08 27.60 -0.31
C GLY A 122 7.02 26.86 0.52
N THR A 123 6.70 25.60 0.21
CA THR A 123 5.74 24.81 1.03
C THR A 123 6.31 24.59 2.44
N GLU A 124 5.53 24.94 3.46
CA GLU A 124 5.86 24.63 4.85
C GLU A 124 5.56 23.17 5.17
N LEU A 125 6.54 22.48 5.75
CA LEU A 125 6.50 21.05 6.00
C LEU A 125 6.85 20.73 7.45
N PHE A 126 6.20 19.72 8.02
CA PHE A 126 6.79 18.93 9.08
C PHE A 126 7.76 17.94 8.47
N TYR A 127 8.96 17.85 9.03
CA TYR A 127 9.93 16.81 8.70
C TYR A 127 10.15 15.90 9.90
N LEU A 128 9.90 14.62 9.72
CA LEU A 128 10.03 13.60 10.73
C LEU A 128 10.99 12.51 10.30
N GLN A 129 11.80 12.04 11.25
CA GLN A 129 12.49 10.76 11.11
C GLN A 129 11.91 9.78 12.11
N ARG A 130 11.49 8.61 11.62
CA ARG A 130 10.88 7.58 12.45
C ARG A 130 11.57 6.24 12.20
N VAL A 131 11.88 5.55 13.30
CA VAL A 131 12.38 4.18 13.27
C VAL A 131 11.25 3.25 13.65
N HIS A 132 11.05 2.22 12.85
CA HIS A 132 10.06 1.20 13.10
C HIS A 132 10.75 -0.11 13.45
N ASP A 133 10.43 -0.60 14.62
CA ASP A 133 10.91 -1.87 15.14
C ASP A 133 9.88 -2.96 14.82
N LEU A 134 10.35 -4.11 14.32
CA LEU A 134 9.57 -5.33 14.17
C LEU A 134 10.15 -6.38 15.11
N ASP A 135 9.32 -6.93 15.98
CA ASP A 135 9.72 -7.90 17.01
C ASP A 135 10.96 -7.45 17.81
N GLY A 136 10.99 -6.14 18.13
CA GLY A 136 12.06 -5.51 18.91
C GLY A 136 13.34 -5.16 18.13
N VAL A 137 13.38 -5.43 16.81
CA VAL A 137 14.53 -5.12 15.96
C VAL A 137 14.20 -3.94 15.03
N PRO A 138 15.04 -2.87 14.97
CA PRO A 138 14.83 -1.75 14.07
C PRO A 138 15.08 -2.18 12.61
N ARG A 139 14.00 -2.19 11.82
CA ARG A 139 14.01 -2.72 10.45
C ARG A 139 13.61 -1.71 9.37
N ILE A 140 12.96 -0.59 9.75
CA ILE A 140 12.56 0.43 8.78
C ILE A 140 12.92 1.80 9.32
N PHE A 141 13.51 2.64 8.48
CA PHE A 141 13.82 4.03 8.78
C PHE A 141 13.09 4.94 7.79
N ASN A 142 12.21 5.78 8.30
CA ASN A 142 11.37 6.66 7.50
C ASN A 142 11.81 8.11 7.59
N HIS A 143 11.88 8.77 6.43
CA HIS A 143 11.91 10.21 6.27
C HIS A 143 10.52 10.64 5.78
N ASN A 144 9.75 11.32 6.64
CA ASN A 144 8.41 11.77 6.29
C ASN A 144 8.38 13.30 6.19
N TYR A 145 7.78 13.81 5.13
CA TYR A 145 7.49 15.22 4.91
C TYR A 145 5.99 15.38 4.77
N PHE A 146 5.37 16.15 5.66
CA PHE A 146 3.94 16.42 5.65
C PHE A 146 3.68 17.90 5.48
N ARG A 147 2.75 18.28 4.64
CA ARG A 147 2.29 19.68 4.56
C ARG A 147 1.70 20.12 5.88
N ARG A 148 2.18 21.25 6.41
CA ARG A 148 1.74 21.74 7.73
C ARG A 148 0.27 22.12 7.77
N ASP A 149 -0.24 22.73 6.70
CA ASP A 149 -1.65 23.10 6.55
C ASP A 149 -2.61 21.91 6.54
N CYS A 150 -2.13 20.72 6.16
CA CYS A 150 -2.89 19.47 6.19
C CYS A 150 -2.81 18.72 7.53
N MET A 151 -1.99 19.18 8.48
CA MET A 151 -1.65 18.48 9.74
C MET A 151 -1.92 19.34 10.97
N PRO A 152 -3.17 19.84 11.17
CA PRO A 152 -3.48 20.71 12.32
C PRO A 152 -3.24 19.96 13.64
N GLY A 153 -2.37 20.49 14.50
CA GLY A 153 -2.13 19.92 15.84
C GLY A 153 -1.26 18.65 15.85
N LEU A 154 -0.54 18.32 14.78
CA LEU A 154 0.41 17.21 14.79
C LEU A 154 1.52 17.46 15.82
N THR A 155 1.69 16.51 16.75
CA THR A 155 2.76 16.53 17.75
C THR A 155 3.67 15.32 17.63
N LYS A 156 4.79 15.32 18.34
CA LYS A 156 5.72 14.19 18.38
C LYS A 156 5.04 12.93 18.96
N GLU A 157 4.17 13.09 19.95
CA GLU A 157 3.42 12.01 20.59
C GLU A 157 2.43 11.37 19.61
N ILE A 158 1.71 12.16 18.83
CA ILE A 158 0.83 11.66 17.76
C ILE A 158 1.66 10.92 16.70
N ALA A 159 2.83 11.44 16.34
CA ALA A 159 3.71 10.85 15.36
C ALA A 159 4.37 9.53 15.81
N GLN A 160 4.40 9.22 17.11
CA GLN A 160 4.80 7.90 17.63
C GLN A 160 3.73 6.83 17.37
N GLY A 161 2.50 7.25 17.16
CA GLY A 161 1.40 6.37 16.76
C GLY A 161 1.20 6.28 15.25
N SER A 162 -0.02 5.92 14.85
CA SER A 162 -0.42 5.90 13.43
C SER A 162 -0.87 7.28 12.97
N ILE A 163 -0.04 7.95 12.17
CA ILE A 163 -0.38 9.26 11.57
C ILE A 163 -1.61 9.15 10.68
N TYR A 164 -1.78 8.06 9.93
CA TYR A 164 -2.95 7.86 9.08
C TYR A 164 -4.24 7.76 9.90
N ARG A 165 -4.21 7.03 11.03
CA ARG A 165 -5.35 6.99 11.94
C ARG A 165 -5.70 8.38 12.48
N TYR A 166 -4.69 9.19 12.84
CA TYR A 166 -4.90 10.56 13.26
C TYR A 166 -5.54 11.40 12.16
N LEU A 167 -5.05 11.32 10.92
CA LEU A 167 -5.61 12.02 9.77
C LEU A 167 -7.06 11.64 9.50
N GLU A 168 -7.37 10.35 9.53
CA GLU A 168 -8.71 9.85 9.24
C GLU A 168 -9.71 10.09 10.39
N GLN A 169 -9.30 9.84 11.64
CA GLN A 169 -10.23 9.88 12.79
C GLN A 169 -10.32 11.25 13.47
N VAL A 170 -9.26 12.07 13.43
CA VAL A 170 -9.22 13.37 14.11
C VAL A 170 -9.32 14.52 13.12
N VAL A 171 -8.58 14.47 12.03
CA VAL A 171 -8.60 15.51 10.99
C VAL A 171 -9.73 15.30 9.98
N HIS A 172 -10.30 14.08 9.92
CA HIS A 172 -11.33 13.66 8.97
C HIS A 172 -10.90 13.79 7.51
N MET A 173 -9.60 13.57 7.26
CA MET A 173 -9.02 13.55 5.91
C MET A 173 -9.17 12.16 5.28
N SER A 174 -9.67 12.09 4.06
CA SER A 174 -9.70 10.87 3.27
C SER A 174 -8.40 10.71 2.48
N ILE A 175 -7.66 9.64 2.76
CA ILE A 175 -6.43 9.27 2.03
C ILE A 175 -6.85 8.42 0.82
N VAL A 176 -6.49 8.80 -0.41
CA VAL A 176 -7.06 8.19 -1.62
C VAL A 176 -6.01 7.54 -2.51
N THR A 177 -4.91 8.22 -2.80
CA THR A 177 -3.94 7.76 -3.79
C THR A 177 -2.52 7.92 -3.26
N SER A 178 -1.67 6.93 -3.52
CA SER A 178 -0.23 7.01 -3.28
C SER A 178 0.53 6.56 -4.53
N LYS A 179 1.37 7.45 -5.06
CA LYS A 179 2.32 7.14 -6.14
C LYS A 179 3.60 6.66 -5.49
N ARG A 180 4.08 5.48 -5.87
CA ARG A 180 5.25 4.86 -5.25
C ARG A 180 6.34 4.57 -6.27
N THR A 181 7.58 4.78 -5.85
CA THR A 181 8.77 4.34 -6.57
C THR A 181 9.59 3.46 -5.63
N ILE A 182 10.02 2.31 -6.11
CA ILE A 182 10.85 1.38 -5.34
C ILE A 182 12.22 1.34 -5.97
N THR A 183 13.23 1.58 -5.15
CA THR A 183 14.65 1.52 -5.53
C THR A 183 15.44 0.67 -4.55
N VAL A 184 16.65 0.28 -4.95
CA VAL A 184 17.65 -0.28 -4.04
C VAL A 184 18.77 0.74 -3.94
N GLU A 185 19.06 1.16 -2.71
CA GLU A 185 20.05 2.21 -2.44
C GLU A 185 21.11 1.72 -1.47
N LYS A 186 22.33 2.24 -1.62
CA LYS A 186 23.40 1.97 -0.68
C LYS A 186 23.03 2.52 0.70
N ALA A 187 23.35 1.75 1.74
CA ALA A 187 23.13 2.18 3.13
C ALA A 187 24.09 3.33 3.48
N GLU A 188 23.49 4.41 3.99
CA GLU A 188 24.19 5.61 4.45
C GLU A 188 24.57 5.52 5.94
N ALA A 189 25.37 6.47 6.41
CA ALA A 189 25.76 6.53 7.83
C ALA A 189 24.55 6.66 8.77
N LEU A 190 23.52 7.40 8.35
CA LEU A 190 22.31 7.59 9.13
C LEU A 190 21.48 6.30 9.22
N ASP A 191 21.43 5.51 8.15
CA ASP A 191 20.77 4.19 8.17
C ASP A 191 21.45 3.27 9.17
N ARG A 192 22.78 3.20 9.13
CA ARG A 192 23.59 2.36 10.05
C ARG A 192 23.49 2.78 11.50
N LYS A 193 23.19 4.07 11.75
CA LYS A 193 22.95 4.58 13.11
C LYS A 193 21.65 4.05 13.68
N TRP A 194 20.60 3.91 12.84
CA TRP A 194 19.25 3.65 13.31
C TRP A 194 18.74 2.23 13.03
N LEU A 195 19.33 1.53 12.05
CA LEU A 195 18.94 0.18 11.67
C LEU A 195 20.03 -0.84 12.00
N THR A 196 19.62 -2.03 12.39
CA THR A 196 20.50 -3.18 12.47
C THR A 196 20.55 -3.82 11.08
N LEU A 197 21.64 -3.57 10.34
CA LEU A 197 21.75 -3.99 8.93
C LEU A 197 22.42 -5.35 8.74
N ASP A 198 22.94 -5.96 9.80
CA ASP A 198 23.69 -7.22 9.73
C ASP A 198 24.79 -7.12 8.62
N ASP A 199 24.84 -8.05 7.69
CA ASP A 199 25.80 -8.06 6.58
C ASP A 199 25.33 -7.25 5.34
N PHE A 200 24.16 -6.62 5.40
CA PHE A 200 23.64 -5.86 4.26
C PHE A 200 24.30 -4.48 4.14
N ASN A 201 24.62 -4.09 2.92
CA ASN A 201 25.18 -2.77 2.60
C ASN A 201 24.21 -1.89 1.79
N CYS A 202 22.98 -2.36 1.54
CA CYS A 202 21.94 -1.67 0.80
C CYS A 202 20.58 -1.80 1.51
N LEU A 203 19.62 -1.01 1.09
CA LEU A 203 18.25 -0.99 1.57
C LEU A 203 17.28 -0.99 0.40
N ALA A 204 16.12 -1.62 0.57
CA ALA A 204 15.00 -1.39 -0.31
C ALA A 204 14.32 -0.08 0.11
N VAL A 205 14.17 0.85 -0.82
CA VAL A 205 13.67 2.20 -0.55
C VAL A 205 12.37 2.42 -1.30
N VAL A 206 11.32 2.73 -0.55
CA VAL A 206 10.01 3.09 -1.11
C VAL A 206 9.79 4.58 -0.94
N SER A 207 9.81 5.33 -2.03
CA SER A 207 9.45 6.74 -2.07
C SER A 207 7.99 6.89 -2.48
N SER A 208 7.20 7.58 -1.68
CA SER A 208 5.75 7.70 -1.86
C SER A 208 5.31 9.16 -1.86
N GLN A 209 4.45 9.52 -2.80
CA GLN A 209 3.69 10.77 -2.82
C GLN A 209 2.23 10.44 -2.56
N THR A 210 1.64 10.92 -1.45
CA THR A 210 0.29 10.55 -1.03
C THR A 210 -0.65 11.75 -1.13
N TYR A 211 -1.86 11.49 -1.63
CA TYR A 211 -2.87 12.48 -1.97
C TYR A 211 -4.17 12.21 -1.21
N ASN A 212 -4.85 13.28 -0.81
CA ASN A 212 -6.17 13.24 -0.21
C ASN A 212 -7.29 13.25 -1.27
N SER A 213 -8.56 13.24 -0.82
CA SER A 213 -9.74 13.28 -1.70
C SER A 213 -9.86 14.55 -2.54
N ASP A 214 -9.21 15.64 -2.15
CA ASP A 214 -9.23 16.90 -2.88
C ASP A 214 -8.10 16.98 -3.92
N GLY A 215 -7.36 15.89 -4.11
CA GLY A 215 -6.21 15.82 -5.01
C GLY A 215 -4.98 16.57 -4.49
N VAL A 216 -4.96 16.94 -3.22
CA VAL A 216 -3.84 17.62 -2.59
C VAL A 216 -2.81 16.60 -2.15
N MET A 217 -1.56 16.76 -2.60
CA MET A 217 -0.43 16.01 -2.09
C MET A 217 -0.09 16.52 -0.69
N PHE A 218 -0.36 15.71 0.32
CA PHE A 218 -0.12 16.09 1.72
C PHE A 218 1.11 15.44 2.35
N GLU A 219 1.61 14.36 1.75
CA GLU A 219 2.74 13.58 2.26
C GLU A 219 3.71 13.18 1.16
N TYR A 220 5.00 13.30 1.48
CA TYR A 220 6.08 12.55 0.83
C TYR A 220 6.81 11.74 1.89
N THR A 221 6.95 10.45 1.65
CA THR A 221 7.70 9.55 2.54
C THR A 221 8.75 8.79 1.75
N GLN A 222 9.95 8.69 2.31
CA GLN A 222 10.96 7.75 1.89
C GLN A 222 11.14 6.73 3.02
N SER A 223 10.67 5.51 2.78
CA SER A 223 10.78 4.38 3.70
C SER A 223 11.96 3.50 3.29
N ARG A 224 12.95 3.39 4.14
CA ARG A 224 14.19 2.65 3.94
C ARG A 224 14.13 1.34 4.72
N HIS A 225 13.94 0.24 4.01
CA HIS A 225 13.65 -1.07 4.58
C HIS A 225 14.90 -1.96 4.59
N HIS A 226 15.07 -2.69 5.67
CA HIS A 226 16.04 -3.77 5.73
C HIS A 226 15.69 -4.85 4.69
N PRO A 227 16.66 -5.33 3.87
CA PRO A 227 16.38 -6.24 2.75
C PRO A 227 15.69 -7.54 3.15
N SER A 228 16.01 -8.08 4.34
CA SER A 228 15.46 -9.37 4.78
C SER A 228 13.95 -9.36 5.04
N ILE A 229 13.37 -8.18 5.27
CA ILE A 229 11.93 -8.04 5.55
C ILE A 229 11.15 -7.46 4.36
N PHE A 230 11.85 -7.00 3.32
CA PHE A 230 11.22 -6.35 2.19
C PHE A 230 10.85 -7.37 1.12
N ARG A 231 9.57 -7.52 0.87
CA ARG A 231 9.03 -8.25 -0.27
C ARG A 231 8.01 -7.37 -0.97
N PHE A 232 8.12 -7.30 -2.26
CA PHE A 232 7.20 -6.61 -3.13
C PHE A 232 6.52 -7.60 -4.04
N GLN A 233 5.19 -7.57 -4.08
CA GLN A 233 4.41 -8.41 -4.98
C GLN A 233 3.42 -7.55 -5.77
N ASP A 234 3.42 -7.73 -7.08
CA ASP A 234 2.51 -7.09 -8.01
C ASP A 234 1.87 -8.14 -8.92
N ASN A 235 0.65 -7.88 -9.36
CA ASN A 235 -0.06 -8.70 -10.33
C ASN A 235 -0.06 -8.01 -11.69
N ALA A 236 0.95 -8.29 -12.49
CA ALA A 236 1.08 -7.71 -13.83
C ALA A 236 0.14 -8.39 -14.83
N VAL A 237 -0.71 -7.62 -15.49
CA VAL A 237 -1.59 -8.09 -16.55
C VAL A 237 -1.02 -7.70 -17.90
N ARG A 238 -0.83 -8.69 -18.80
CA ARG A 238 -0.43 -8.43 -20.17
C ARG A 238 -1.60 -7.85 -20.97
N THR A 239 -1.56 -6.58 -21.31
CA THR A 239 -2.43 -6.00 -22.32
C THR A 239 -1.94 -6.43 -23.70
N ALA A 240 -2.83 -7.05 -24.52
CA ALA A 240 -2.49 -7.36 -25.90
C ALA A 240 -2.00 -6.08 -26.59
N ALA A 241 -0.84 -6.16 -27.26
CA ALA A 241 -0.35 -5.06 -28.06
C ALA A 241 -1.44 -4.68 -29.06
N ARG A 242 -1.92 -3.42 -29.03
CA ARG A 242 -2.74 -2.91 -30.12
C ARG A 242 -1.86 -2.96 -31.38
N THR A 243 -2.16 -3.87 -32.29
CA THR A 243 -1.59 -3.80 -33.64
C THR A 243 -1.96 -2.43 -34.19
N PRO A 244 -1.00 -1.58 -34.62
CA PRO A 244 -1.36 -0.35 -35.30
C PRO A 244 -2.24 -0.74 -36.48
N ALA A 245 -3.42 -0.14 -36.59
CA ALA A 245 -4.24 -0.28 -37.78
C ALA A 245 -3.34 0.12 -38.95
N ALA A 246 -3.10 -0.82 -39.89
CA ALA A 246 -2.42 -0.51 -41.12
C ALA A 246 -3.17 0.65 -41.76
N MET A 247 -2.49 1.78 -41.94
CA MET A 247 -2.99 2.84 -42.79
C MET A 247 -3.08 2.26 -44.22
N LEU A 248 -4.30 1.99 -44.67
CA LEU A 248 -4.64 1.88 -46.05
C LEU A 248 -4.88 3.26 -46.65
#